data_62ab6f33100520dfd6c6910ebbfcbbdb
#
_entry.id   62ab6f33100520dfd6c6910ebbfcbbdb
#
_cell.length_a   1.000
_cell.length_b   1.000
_cell.length_c   1.000
_cell.angle_alpha   90.00
_cell.angle_beta   90.00
_cell.angle_gamma   90.00
#
_symmetry.space_group_name_H-M   'P 1'
#
loop_
_entity.id
_entity.type
_entity.pdbx_description
1 polymer ?
#
loop_
_entity_poly.entity_id
_entity_poly.type
_entity_poly.pdbx_seq_one_letter_code
_entity_poly.pdbx_strand_id
1 'polypeptide(L)'
;MAALDDRCERVAVERYLPPTQNDHGRYPDVLIEYRGRRPFALEVQISKTFQTEVSSRCEHYPREGIALVWLLHGADFRNPETLPQSFRDVLLKHRENAFVLDTEAIAESFKRRTLVLKCLLRDPKNFFSDQALVTLDDLQHPPRGIPFFEDRLTPILTGKGRVARRPWKEALRSWRDTSPTLWTAVERGHFSGALKSLYELCPSLPYQMELNDVSKYQLVEFVALTFSTMSAAYGDFTNFLTKQSNLQALINSKMPSNDLCRFSPILRHLLDNTAVNHLLEGTVGVHIDRAFANADGNAFLEGECGWDAAEALYPEIFDGITRTNLQQIGTLPAWATPQQTLATQLESDLHMP
;
A
#
# COMPACT_ATOMS: atom_id res chain seq x y z
N MET A 1 -11.76 -5.60 -31.88
CA MET A 1 -11.17 -6.79 -31.21
C MET A 1 -12.09 -7.30 -30.10
N ALA A 2 -12.34 -6.57 -29.03
CA ALA A 2 -13.26 -7.04 -27.98
C ALA A 2 -14.65 -7.42 -28.52
N ALA A 3 -15.19 -6.69 -29.50
CA ALA A 3 -16.48 -6.99 -30.15
C ALA A 3 -16.49 -8.31 -30.99
N LEU A 4 -15.33 -8.97 -31.18
CA LEU A 4 -15.27 -10.29 -31.81
C LEU A 4 -15.58 -11.42 -30.83
N ASP A 5 -15.54 -11.16 -29.53
CA ASP A 5 -15.87 -12.12 -28.48
C ASP A 5 -17.41 -12.26 -28.40
N ASP A 6 -17.91 -13.48 -28.55
CA ASP A 6 -19.35 -13.76 -28.54
C ASP A 6 -20.02 -13.44 -27.18
N ARG A 7 -19.23 -13.25 -26.13
CA ARG A 7 -19.68 -12.81 -24.80
C ARG A 7 -19.77 -11.28 -24.67
N CYS A 8 -19.17 -10.55 -25.62
CA CYS A 8 -19.17 -9.08 -25.59
C CYS A 8 -20.58 -8.55 -25.96
N GLU A 9 -21.21 -7.87 -25.03
CA GLU A 9 -22.52 -7.26 -25.25
C GLU A 9 -22.38 -5.85 -25.84
N ARG A 10 -21.29 -5.16 -25.48
CA ARG A 10 -21.09 -3.79 -25.91
C ARG A 10 -19.63 -3.34 -25.83
N VAL A 11 -19.25 -2.54 -26.82
CA VAL A 11 -18.05 -1.72 -26.81
C VAL A 11 -18.47 -0.26 -27.06
N ALA A 12 -18.07 0.64 -26.16
CA ALA A 12 -18.35 2.06 -26.32
C ALA A 12 -17.04 2.85 -26.15
N VAL A 13 -16.86 3.87 -26.99
CA VAL A 13 -15.69 4.77 -26.99
C VAL A 13 -16.12 6.12 -26.43
N GLU A 14 -15.32 6.69 -25.54
CA GLU A 14 -15.51 8.02 -24.93
C GLU A 14 -16.95 8.28 -24.43
N ARG A 15 -17.57 7.24 -23.88
CA ARG A 15 -18.93 7.33 -23.38
C ARG A 15 -18.97 7.77 -21.93
N TYR A 16 -19.81 8.76 -21.63
CA TYR A 16 -20.08 9.14 -20.26
C TYR A 16 -20.69 8.00 -19.44
N LEU A 17 -20.07 7.72 -18.29
CA LEU A 17 -20.55 6.83 -17.26
C LEU A 17 -21.08 7.68 -16.11
N PRO A 18 -22.40 7.67 -15.84
CA PRO A 18 -22.93 8.37 -14.68
C PRO A 18 -22.42 7.71 -13.39
N PRO A 19 -22.23 8.48 -12.31
CA PRO A 19 -21.78 7.94 -11.05
C PRO A 19 -22.89 7.10 -10.38
N THR A 20 -22.51 6.02 -9.71
CA THR A 20 -23.39 5.24 -8.85
C THR A 20 -22.92 5.21 -7.40
N GLN A 21 -21.61 5.28 -7.19
CA GLN A 21 -20.94 5.26 -5.89
C GLN A 21 -20.02 6.46 -5.65
N ASN A 22 -19.72 7.23 -6.70
CA ASN A 22 -18.88 8.43 -6.63
C ASN A 22 -19.74 9.69 -6.81
N ASP A 23 -19.14 10.86 -6.51
CA ASP A 23 -19.84 12.17 -6.64
C ASP A 23 -19.94 12.65 -8.10
N HIS A 24 -19.11 12.11 -8.99
CA HIS A 24 -19.06 12.51 -10.41
C HIS A 24 -18.80 11.32 -11.32
N GLY A 25 -19.29 11.43 -12.56
CA GLY A 25 -19.07 10.41 -13.60
C GLY A 25 -17.73 10.60 -14.34
N ARG A 26 -17.42 9.66 -15.23
CA ARG A 26 -16.20 9.66 -16.03
C ARG A 26 -16.44 9.25 -17.47
N TYR A 27 -15.48 9.56 -18.33
CA TYR A 27 -15.42 9.12 -19.73
C TYR A 27 -14.23 8.19 -19.89
N PRO A 28 -14.40 6.85 -19.89
CA PRO A 28 -13.32 5.94 -20.26
C PRO A 28 -13.03 6.07 -21.75
N ASP A 29 -11.76 5.89 -22.16
CA ASP A 29 -11.42 5.87 -23.58
C ASP A 29 -12.17 4.72 -24.28
N VAL A 30 -12.23 3.53 -23.66
CA VAL A 30 -13.06 2.42 -24.13
C VAL A 30 -13.73 1.72 -22.97
N LEU A 31 -15.05 1.52 -23.05
CA LEU A 31 -15.81 0.67 -22.15
C LEU A 31 -16.17 -0.64 -22.85
N ILE A 32 -15.93 -1.76 -22.18
CA ILE A 32 -16.29 -3.10 -22.67
C ILE A 32 -17.20 -3.77 -21.66
N GLU A 33 -18.38 -4.16 -22.09
CA GLU A 33 -19.38 -4.88 -21.29
C GLU A 33 -19.49 -6.32 -21.77
N TYR A 34 -19.27 -7.28 -20.87
CA TYR A 34 -19.38 -8.70 -21.13
C TYR A 34 -20.55 -9.31 -20.37
N ARG A 35 -21.20 -10.29 -20.93
CA ARG A 35 -22.30 -11.02 -20.31
C ARG A 35 -21.83 -11.69 -19.01
N GLY A 36 -22.54 -11.38 -17.91
CA GLY A 36 -22.31 -12.01 -16.61
C GLY A 36 -21.00 -11.63 -15.92
N ARG A 37 -20.37 -10.53 -16.34
CA ARG A 37 -19.09 -10.03 -15.78
C ARG A 37 -19.17 -8.54 -15.48
N ARG A 38 -18.30 -8.07 -14.60
CA ARG A 38 -18.10 -6.64 -14.43
C ARG A 38 -17.56 -6.01 -15.71
N PRO A 39 -17.95 -4.77 -16.02
CA PRO A 39 -17.40 -4.04 -17.16
C PRO A 39 -15.90 -3.78 -17.02
N PHE A 40 -15.23 -3.55 -18.15
CA PHE A 40 -13.85 -3.11 -18.21
C PHE A 40 -13.78 -1.72 -18.82
N ALA A 41 -13.08 -0.81 -18.14
CA ALA A 41 -12.63 0.45 -18.71
C ALA A 41 -11.19 0.28 -19.18
N LEU A 42 -10.92 0.61 -20.44
CA LEU A 42 -9.56 0.72 -20.96
C LEU A 42 -9.24 2.22 -21.05
N GLU A 43 -8.11 2.61 -20.51
CA GLU A 43 -7.54 3.96 -20.60
C GLU A 43 -6.21 3.89 -21.33
N VAL A 44 -6.01 4.74 -22.33
CA VAL A 44 -4.81 4.74 -23.16
C VAL A 44 -3.87 5.85 -22.72
N GLN A 45 -2.78 5.49 -22.09
CA GLN A 45 -1.77 6.43 -21.63
C GLN A 45 -0.74 6.68 -22.73
N ILE A 46 -0.80 7.85 -23.36
CA ILE A 46 0.07 8.25 -24.49
C ILE A 46 1.11 9.28 -24.04
N SER A 47 0.77 10.13 -23.08
CA SER A 47 1.57 11.30 -22.71
C SER A 47 1.76 11.43 -21.20
N LYS A 48 2.54 12.44 -20.78
CA LYS A 48 2.70 12.78 -19.37
C LYS A 48 1.37 13.25 -18.80
N THR A 49 0.84 12.51 -17.86
CA THR A 49 -0.36 12.86 -17.08
C THR A 49 0.05 13.11 -15.63
N PHE A 50 -0.72 13.89 -14.90
CA PHE A 50 -0.44 14.10 -13.48
C PHE A 50 -0.74 12.83 -12.68
N GLN A 51 0.10 12.54 -11.69
CA GLN A 51 -0.06 11.42 -10.77
C GLN A 51 -1.46 11.38 -10.12
N THR A 52 -1.98 12.55 -9.77
CA THR A 52 -3.33 12.71 -9.20
C THR A 52 -4.42 12.16 -10.11
N GLU A 53 -4.29 12.33 -11.43
CA GLU A 53 -5.28 11.81 -12.39
C GLU A 53 -5.22 10.28 -12.48
N VAL A 54 -4.01 9.70 -12.55
CA VAL A 54 -3.84 8.25 -12.55
C VAL A 54 -4.44 7.65 -11.28
N SER A 55 -4.12 8.20 -10.10
CA SER A 55 -4.66 7.74 -8.83
C SER A 55 -6.17 7.88 -8.76
N SER A 56 -6.71 9.04 -9.15
CA SER A 56 -8.15 9.33 -9.16
C SER A 56 -8.93 8.33 -10.02
N ARG A 57 -8.43 7.96 -11.21
CA ARG A 57 -9.08 6.95 -12.07
C ARG A 57 -8.96 5.55 -11.48
N CYS A 58 -7.81 5.20 -10.92
CA CYS A 58 -7.60 3.91 -10.27
C CYS A 58 -8.48 3.69 -9.03
N GLU A 59 -8.98 4.74 -8.42
CA GLU A 59 -9.92 4.68 -7.30
C GLU A 59 -11.38 4.70 -7.78
N HIS A 60 -11.66 5.56 -8.76
CA HIS A 60 -13.01 5.79 -9.27
C HIS A 60 -13.64 4.53 -9.87
N TYR A 61 -12.98 3.90 -10.86
CA TYR A 61 -13.57 2.76 -11.57
C TYR A 61 -13.84 1.54 -10.68
N PRO A 62 -12.92 1.12 -9.79
CA PRO A 62 -13.22 0.01 -8.87
C PRO A 62 -14.40 0.29 -7.94
N ARG A 63 -14.60 1.54 -7.48
CA ARG A 63 -15.78 1.93 -6.68
C ARG A 63 -17.08 1.81 -7.47
N GLU A 64 -17.06 2.09 -8.76
CA GLU A 64 -18.21 1.89 -9.68
C GLU A 64 -18.39 0.42 -10.11
N GLY A 65 -17.58 -0.52 -9.56
CA GLY A 65 -17.64 -1.93 -9.95
C GLY A 65 -17.02 -2.23 -11.32
N ILE A 66 -16.25 -1.29 -11.88
CA ILE A 66 -15.64 -1.38 -13.21
C ILE A 66 -14.17 -1.76 -13.05
N ALA A 67 -13.69 -2.72 -13.83
CA ALA A 67 -12.29 -3.10 -13.86
C ALA A 67 -11.51 -2.15 -14.79
N LEU A 68 -10.53 -1.42 -14.25
CA LEU A 68 -9.71 -0.49 -15.03
C LEU A 68 -8.45 -1.18 -15.53
N VAL A 69 -8.17 -1.08 -16.83
CA VAL A 69 -6.89 -1.50 -17.42
C VAL A 69 -6.29 -0.32 -18.19
N TRP A 70 -5.08 0.07 -17.80
CA TRP A 70 -4.30 1.07 -18.51
C TRP A 70 -3.49 0.43 -19.63
N LEU A 71 -3.60 0.98 -20.84
CA LEU A 71 -2.79 0.61 -21.98
C LEU A 71 -1.68 1.65 -22.16
N LEU A 72 -0.43 1.24 -22.05
CA LEU A 72 0.72 2.12 -22.23
C LEU A 72 1.13 2.14 -23.70
N HIS A 73 1.16 3.33 -24.29
CA HIS A 73 1.53 3.50 -25.70
C HIS A 73 2.75 4.42 -25.84
N GLY A 74 3.65 4.08 -26.75
CA GLY A 74 4.84 4.91 -27.05
C GLY A 74 5.95 4.85 -25.99
N ALA A 75 5.88 3.94 -25.03
CA ALA A 75 6.92 3.75 -24.03
C ALA A 75 8.07 2.88 -24.54
N ASP A 76 9.31 3.24 -24.20
CA ASP A 76 10.46 2.37 -24.41
C ASP A 76 10.74 1.55 -23.13
N PHE A 77 10.19 0.35 -23.07
CA PHE A 77 10.36 -0.55 -21.96
C PHE A 77 11.75 -1.21 -21.88
N ARG A 78 12.60 -1.03 -22.89
CA ARG A 78 14.00 -1.50 -22.85
C ARG A 78 14.86 -0.64 -21.94
N ASN A 79 14.44 0.61 -21.70
CA ASN A 79 15.10 1.53 -20.78
C ASN A 79 14.11 2.07 -19.73
N PRO A 80 13.81 1.28 -18.68
CA PRO A 80 12.80 1.64 -17.67
C PRO A 80 13.09 2.93 -16.90
N GLU A 81 14.36 3.35 -16.84
CA GLU A 81 14.78 4.59 -16.16
C GLU A 81 14.26 5.84 -16.88
N THR A 82 14.03 5.74 -18.19
CA THR A 82 13.53 6.85 -19.01
C THR A 82 12.00 6.93 -19.05
N LEU A 83 11.30 5.96 -18.44
CA LEU A 83 9.84 5.97 -18.40
C LEU A 83 9.30 7.24 -17.73
N PRO A 84 8.30 7.92 -18.30
CA PRO A 84 7.60 9.02 -17.66
C PRO A 84 7.05 8.61 -16.29
N GLN A 85 6.95 9.57 -15.35
CA GLN A 85 6.44 9.29 -14.00
C GLN A 85 5.03 8.67 -14.04
N SER A 86 4.13 9.20 -14.88
CA SER A 86 2.77 8.64 -15.05
C SER A 86 2.77 7.17 -15.47
N PHE A 87 3.74 6.73 -16.27
CA PHE A 87 3.86 5.33 -16.65
C PHE A 87 4.34 4.46 -15.49
N ARG A 88 5.28 4.98 -14.67
CA ARG A 88 5.71 4.31 -13.45
C ARG A 88 4.56 4.17 -12.44
N ASP A 89 3.72 5.21 -12.33
CA ASP A 89 2.54 5.18 -11.46
C ASP A 89 1.53 4.13 -11.93
N VAL A 90 1.29 4.04 -13.24
CA VAL A 90 0.43 2.98 -13.83
C VAL A 90 1.01 1.59 -13.58
N LEU A 91 2.32 1.41 -13.79
CA LEU A 91 3.00 0.12 -13.52
C LEU A 91 2.81 -0.31 -12.06
N LEU A 92 3.02 0.62 -11.11
CA LEU A 92 2.83 0.35 -9.70
C LEU A 92 1.40 -0.11 -9.40
N LYS A 93 0.39 0.57 -9.99
CA LYS A 93 -1.02 0.21 -9.82
C LYS A 93 -1.37 -1.17 -10.40
N HIS A 94 -0.76 -1.55 -11.53
CA HIS A 94 -0.87 -2.88 -12.15
C HIS A 94 0.14 -3.90 -11.61
N ARG A 95 0.72 -3.66 -10.44
CA ARG A 95 1.67 -4.55 -9.77
C ARG A 95 2.87 -4.93 -10.64
N GLU A 96 3.45 -3.90 -11.29
CA GLU A 96 4.61 -4.00 -12.21
C GLU A 96 4.31 -4.81 -13.49
N ASN A 97 3.05 -4.74 -13.96
CA ASN A 97 2.63 -5.22 -15.27
C ASN A 97 2.38 -4.03 -16.20
N ALA A 98 2.95 -4.05 -17.40
CA ALA A 98 2.66 -3.07 -18.46
C ALA A 98 1.80 -3.72 -19.52
N PHE A 99 0.60 -3.21 -19.73
CA PHE A 99 -0.25 -3.69 -20.82
C PHE A 99 -0.07 -2.81 -22.04
N VAL A 100 0.23 -3.43 -23.16
CA VAL A 100 0.38 -2.76 -24.48
C VAL A 100 -0.44 -3.47 -25.55
N LEU A 101 -0.83 -2.71 -26.55
CA LEU A 101 -1.52 -3.23 -27.72
C LEU A 101 -0.62 -2.99 -28.95
N ASP A 102 0.19 -3.99 -29.28
CA ASP A 102 1.08 -3.98 -30.44
C ASP A 102 0.53 -4.83 -31.60
N THR A 103 1.28 -4.90 -32.69
CA THR A 103 0.87 -5.66 -33.90
C THR A 103 0.68 -7.15 -33.62
N GLU A 104 1.48 -7.74 -32.71
CA GLU A 104 1.36 -9.13 -32.31
C GLU A 104 0.07 -9.38 -31.51
N ALA A 105 -0.20 -8.55 -30.51
CA ALA A 105 -1.43 -8.64 -29.72
C ALA A 105 -2.69 -8.40 -30.58
N ILE A 106 -2.61 -7.49 -31.56
CA ILE A 106 -3.69 -7.25 -32.53
C ILE A 106 -3.94 -8.51 -33.37
N ALA A 107 -2.90 -9.08 -33.96
CA ALA A 107 -3.02 -10.29 -34.80
C ALA A 107 -3.60 -11.46 -34.00
N GLU A 108 -3.12 -11.66 -32.76
CA GLU A 108 -3.61 -12.73 -31.89
C GLU A 108 -5.06 -12.48 -31.43
N SER A 109 -5.46 -11.21 -31.24
CA SER A 109 -6.86 -10.85 -30.96
C SER A 109 -7.81 -11.29 -32.07
N PHE A 110 -7.46 -11.07 -33.33
CA PHE A 110 -8.27 -11.54 -34.47
C PHE A 110 -8.32 -13.07 -34.57
N LYS A 111 -7.21 -13.72 -34.32
CA LYS A 111 -7.11 -15.17 -34.34
C LYS A 111 -7.95 -15.83 -33.24
N ARG A 112 -7.88 -15.33 -32.01
CA ARG A 112 -8.63 -15.84 -30.84
C ARG A 112 -10.06 -15.29 -30.76
N ARG A 113 -10.43 -14.35 -31.63
CA ARG A 113 -11.73 -13.64 -31.61
C ARG A 113 -12.06 -13.03 -30.26
N THR A 114 -11.06 -12.46 -29.55
CA THR A 114 -11.21 -11.75 -28.29
C THR A 114 -10.11 -10.69 -28.16
N LEU A 115 -10.24 -9.76 -27.21
CA LEU A 115 -9.18 -8.79 -26.95
C LEU A 115 -8.00 -9.50 -26.28
N VAL A 116 -6.85 -9.47 -26.94
CA VAL A 116 -5.56 -9.92 -26.42
C VAL A 116 -4.67 -8.70 -26.23
N LEU A 117 -4.02 -8.62 -25.09
CA LEU A 117 -3.04 -7.60 -24.74
C LEU A 117 -1.66 -8.26 -24.60
N LYS A 118 -0.62 -7.56 -24.96
CA LYS A 118 0.72 -7.97 -24.54
C LYS A 118 0.97 -7.40 -23.14
N CYS A 119 1.27 -8.28 -22.19
CA CYS A 119 1.67 -7.94 -20.84
C CYS A 119 3.19 -8.07 -20.74
N LEU A 120 3.85 -6.96 -20.45
CA LEU A 120 5.29 -6.92 -20.14
C LEU A 120 5.44 -6.95 -18.62
N LEU A 121 6.28 -7.85 -18.11
CA LEU A 121 6.47 -8.11 -16.70
C LEU A 121 7.83 -7.61 -16.25
N ARG A 122 7.83 -6.73 -15.24
CA ARG A 122 9.05 -6.17 -14.67
C ARG A 122 9.69 -7.17 -13.72
N ASP A 123 11.00 -7.36 -13.84
CA ASP A 123 11.79 -8.19 -12.94
C ASP A 123 12.34 -7.39 -11.73
N PRO A 124 12.86 -8.07 -10.68
CA PRO A 124 13.47 -7.40 -9.54
C PRO A 124 14.72 -6.56 -9.88
N LYS A 125 15.32 -6.77 -11.06
CA LYS A 125 16.46 -6.00 -11.56
C LYS A 125 16.04 -4.78 -12.37
N ASN A 126 14.73 -4.50 -12.40
CA ASN A 126 14.16 -3.33 -13.05
C ASN A 126 14.02 -3.44 -14.59
N PHE A 127 14.11 -4.63 -15.18
CA PHE A 127 13.95 -4.85 -16.61
C PHE A 127 12.60 -5.52 -16.92
N PHE A 128 12.09 -5.31 -18.13
CA PHE A 128 10.94 -6.02 -18.67
C PHE A 128 11.45 -7.20 -19.50
N SER A 129 11.89 -8.25 -18.81
CA SER A 129 12.49 -9.44 -19.43
C SER A 129 11.46 -10.48 -19.87
N ASP A 130 10.34 -10.53 -19.16
CA ASP A 130 9.27 -11.48 -19.41
C ASP A 130 8.08 -10.81 -20.10
N GLN A 131 7.39 -11.55 -20.97
CA GLN A 131 6.18 -11.08 -21.63
C GLN A 131 5.18 -12.23 -21.85
N ALA A 132 3.90 -11.89 -21.87
CA ALA A 132 2.81 -12.83 -22.15
C ALA A 132 1.74 -12.16 -23.02
N LEU A 133 1.06 -12.96 -23.86
CA LEU A 133 -0.15 -12.54 -24.56
C LEU A 133 -1.35 -12.99 -23.73
N VAL A 134 -2.05 -12.03 -23.13
CA VAL A 134 -3.10 -12.25 -22.14
C VAL A 134 -4.44 -11.72 -22.64
N THR A 135 -5.52 -12.37 -22.27
CA THR A 135 -6.89 -11.86 -22.41
C THR A 135 -7.34 -11.19 -21.13
N LEU A 136 -8.49 -10.51 -21.15
CA LEU A 136 -9.08 -9.98 -19.92
C LEU A 136 -9.50 -11.07 -18.92
N ASP A 137 -9.64 -12.32 -19.37
CA ASP A 137 -9.94 -13.49 -18.52
C ASP A 137 -8.74 -13.95 -17.70
N ASP A 138 -7.53 -13.71 -18.20
CA ASP A 138 -6.29 -14.13 -17.55
C ASP A 138 -5.88 -13.19 -16.41
N LEU A 139 -6.58 -12.03 -16.28
CA LEU A 139 -6.25 -11.04 -15.29
C LEU A 139 -6.79 -11.41 -13.90
N GLN A 140 -5.94 -11.25 -12.90
CA GLN A 140 -6.32 -11.33 -11.51
C GLN A 140 -7.03 -10.03 -11.09
N HIS A 141 -8.10 -10.15 -10.32
CA HIS A 141 -8.92 -9.04 -9.88
C HIS A 141 -8.87 -8.93 -8.35
N PRO A 142 -8.00 -8.08 -7.80
CA PRO A 142 -7.95 -7.89 -6.36
C PRO A 142 -9.26 -7.28 -5.86
N PRO A 143 -9.66 -7.52 -4.59
CA PRO A 143 -10.85 -6.91 -3.98
C PRO A 143 -10.78 -5.37 -3.99
N ARG A 144 -9.57 -4.83 -3.87
CA ARG A 144 -9.23 -3.41 -3.96
C ARG A 144 -8.08 -3.22 -4.95
N GLY A 145 -8.16 -2.16 -5.76
CA GLY A 145 -7.18 -1.89 -6.81
C GLY A 145 -7.61 -2.32 -8.19
N ILE A 146 -6.69 -2.26 -9.13
CA ILE A 146 -6.94 -2.55 -10.54
C ILE A 146 -6.36 -3.92 -10.95
N PRO A 147 -6.86 -4.53 -12.04
CA PRO A 147 -6.41 -5.84 -12.48
C PRO A 147 -4.91 -5.92 -12.80
N PHE A 148 -4.33 -7.09 -12.63
CA PHE A 148 -2.96 -7.43 -13.03
C PHE A 148 -2.91 -8.89 -13.51
N PHE A 149 -1.91 -9.25 -14.29
CA PHE A 149 -1.73 -10.63 -14.75
C PHE A 149 -0.92 -11.44 -13.72
N GLU A 150 0.25 -10.94 -13.33
CA GLU A 150 1.12 -11.58 -12.34
C GLU A 150 1.61 -10.54 -11.32
N ASP A 151 1.58 -10.89 -10.04
CA ASP A 151 2.10 -10.01 -9.01
C ASP A 151 3.62 -9.99 -9.01
N ARG A 152 4.18 -9.00 -9.68
CA ARG A 152 5.63 -8.72 -9.72
C ARG A 152 6.05 -7.68 -8.68
N LEU A 153 5.10 -6.92 -8.13
CA LEU A 153 5.39 -5.87 -7.16
C LEU A 153 5.73 -6.43 -5.77
N THR A 154 4.95 -7.37 -5.25
CA THR A 154 5.20 -7.96 -3.92
C THR A 154 6.61 -8.52 -3.75
N PRO A 155 7.17 -9.31 -4.69
CA PRO A 155 8.56 -9.77 -4.59
C PRO A 155 9.59 -8.64 -4.56
N ILE A 156 9.37 -7.58 -5.35
CA ILE A 156 10.24 -6.40 -5.38
C ILE A 156 10.19 -5.67 -4.04
N LEU A 157 8.99 -5.40 -3.52
CA LEU A 157 8.79 -4.73 -2.25
C LEU A 157 9.34 -5.56 -1.08
N THR A 158 9.10 -6.87 -1.07
CA THR A 158 9.67 -7.79 -0.08
C THR A 158 11.20 -7.75 -0.08
N GLY A 159 11.81 -7.72 -1.26
CA GLY A 159 13.26 -7.55 -1.41
C GLY A 159 13.76 -6.26 -0.80
N LYS A 160 13.12 -5.13 -1.12
CA LYS A 160 13.44 -3.80 -0.56
C LYS A 160 13.28 -3.79 0.97
N GLY A 161 12.17 -4.28 1.48
CA GLY A 161 11.91 -4.38 2.92
C GLY A 161 12.93 -5.27 3.65
N ARG A 162 13.37 -6.36 3.02
CA ARG A 162 14.42 -7.22 3.60
C ARG A 162 15.75 -6.48 3.77
N VAL A 163 16.13 -5.67 2.80
CA VAL A 163 17.33 -4.83 2.87
C VAL A 163 17.18 -3.78 3.97
N ALA A 164 16.05 -3.07 4.02
CA ALA A 164 15.77 -2.05 5.02
C ALA A 164 15.75 -2.60 6.46
N ARG A 165 15.23 -3.81 6.63
CA ARG A 165 15.13 -4.48 7.94
C ARG A 165 16.46 -5.03 8.47
N ARG A 166 17.46 -5.22 7.62
CA ARG A 166 18.72 -5.86 8.01
C ARG A 166 19.46 -5.16 9.16
N PRO A 167 19.72 -3.83 9.11
CA PRO A 167 20.39 -3.12 10.21
C PRO A 167 19.62 -3.20 11.52
N TRP A 168 18.30 -3.15 11.46
CA TRP A 168 17.42 -3.27 12.62
C TRP A 168 17.47 -4.65 13.24
N LYS A 169 17.43 -5.70 12.40
CA LYS A 169 17.52 -7.09 12.87
C LYS A 169 18.85 -7.36 13.58
N GLU A 170 19.93 -6.82 13.07
CA GLU A 170 21.26 -6.94 13.68
C GLU A 170 21.33 -6.18 15.01
N ALA A 171 20.86 -4.92 15.06
CA ALA A 171 20.83 -4.11 16.28
C ALA A 171 19.95 -4.74 17.38
N LEU A 172 18.74 -5.18 17.04
CA LEU A 172 17.81 -5.80 17.99
C LEU A 172 18.36 -7.11 18.58
N ARG A 173 19.01 -7.95 17.77
CA ARG A 173 19.66 -9.17 18.25
C ARG A 173 20.82 -8.86 19.17
N SER A 174 21.73 -7.99 18.76
CA SER A 174 22.87 -7.56 19.56
C SER A 174 22.46 -6.95 20.90
N TRP A 175 21.42 -6.10 20.91
CA TRP A 175 20.87 -5.57 22.14
C TRP A 175 20.34 -6.66 23.07
N ARG A 176 19.56 -7.60 22.56
CA ARG A 176 18.99 -8.70 23.36
C ARG A 176 20.05 -9.52 24.07
N ASP A 177 21.20 -9.70 23.44
CA ASP A 177 22.31 -10.47 23.99
C ASP A 177 23.12 -9.71 25.05
N THR A 178 23.06 -8.37 25.04
CA THR A 178 23.84 -7.52 25.96
C THR A 178 23.10 -7.07 27.21
N SER A 179 21.79 -7.28 27.30
CA SER A 179 20.94 -7.06 28.49
C SER A 179 20.79 -5.65 29.08
N PRO A 180 21.17 -4.51 28.48
CA PRO A 180 20.74 -3.23 29.00
C PRO A 180 19.23 -3.05 28.79
N THR A 181 18.61 -2.14 29.54
CA THR A 181 17.24 -1.72 29.22
C THR A 181 17.21 -1.10 27.81
N LEU A 182 16.05 -1.13 27.16
CA LEU A 182 15.94 -0.54 25.81
C LEU A 182 16.27 0.97 25.85
N TRP A 183 15.82 1.67 26.89
CA TRP A 183 16.16 3.07 27.14
C TRP A 183 17.68 3.29 27.17
N THR A 184 18.38 2.57 28.03
CA THR A 184 19.86 2.67 28.12
C THR A 184 20.57 2.35 26.82
N ALA A 185 20.05 1.39 26.05
CA ALA A 185 20.61 1.06 24.75
C ALA A 185 20.44 2.19 23.73
N VAL A 186 19.27 2.86 23.74
CA VAL A 186 19.00 4.02 22.88
C VAL A 186 19.92 5.19 23.26
N GLU A 187 20.00 5.55 24.56
CA GLU A 187 20.88 6.63 25.06
C GLU A 187 22.35 6.39 24.69
N ARG A 188 22.81 5.15 24.74
CA ARG A 188 24.19 4.79 24.39
C ARG A 188 24.42 4.68 22.88
N GLY A 189 23.43 5.01 22.06
CA GLY A 189 23.54 5.01 20.60
C GLY A 189 23.60 3.60 19.96
N HIS A 190 23.17 2.55 20.66
CA HIS A 190 23.20 1.17 20.15
C HIS A 190 22.41 1.03 18.82
N PHE A 191 21.35 1.80 18.65
CA PHE A 191 20.50 1.81 17.45
C PHE A 191 20.85 2.88 16.43
N SER A 192 21.93 3.66 16.62
CA SER A 192 22.28 4.80 15.77
C SER A 192 22.46 4.41 14.29
N GLY A 193 23.08 3.26 14.02
CA GLY A 193 23.27 2.76 12.65
C GLY A 193 21.94 2.37 11.98
N ALA A 194 21.02 1.73 12.72
CA ALA A 194 19.71 1.36 12.22
C ALA A 194 18.82 2.60 11.98
N LEU A 195 18.83 3.57 12.88
CA LEU A 195 18.15 4.85 12.74
C LEU A 195 18.69 5.64 11.54
N LYS A 196 20.01 5.71 11.38
CA LYS A 196 20.62 6.37 10.22
C LYS A 196 20.17 5.75 8.91
N SER A 197 20.19 4.41 8.82
CA SER A 197 19.69 3.70 7.64
C SER A 197 18.22 3.98 7.35
N LEU A 198 17.38 4.09 8.38
CA LEU A 198 15.98 4.45 8.23
C LEU A 198 15.80 5.88 7.70
N TYR A 199 16.58 6.85 8.22
CA TYR A 199 16.54 8.24 7.75
C TYR A 199 16.99 8.37 6.29
N GLU A 200 17.96 7.57 5.84
CA GLU A 200 18.37 7.53 4.44
C GLU A 200 17.26 7.01 3.51
N LEU A 201 16.40 6.10 4.01
CA LEU A 201 15.26 5.56 3.27
C LEU A 201 14.03 6.48 3.31
N CYS A 202 13.90 7.28 4.35
CA CYS A 202 12.75 8.15 4.59
C CYS A 202 13.21 9.61 4.75
N PRO A 203 13.47 10.34 3.65
CA PRO A 203 13.89 11.75 3.73
C PRO A 203 12.85 12.68 4.36
N SER A 204 11.58 12.25 4.41
CA SER A 204 10.48 12.93 5.10
C SER A 204 10.53 12.77 6.62
N LEU A 205 11.15 11.71 7.12
CA LEU A 205 11.46 11.61 8.54
C LEU A 205 12.35 12.80 8.89
N PRO A 206 11.93 13.68 9.81
CA PRO A 206 12.64 14.92 10.03
C PRO A 206 14.04 14.63 10.52
N TYR A 207 14.98 14.65 9.60
CA TYR A 207 16.42 14.74 9.90
C TYR A 207 16.71 15.96 10.80
N GLN A 208 15.77 16.90 10.81
CA GLN A 208 15.80 18.15 11.54
C GLN A 208 15.13 18.09 12.92
N MET A 209 14.25 17.14 13.18
CA MET A 209 13.98 16.82 14.55
C MET A 209 15.18 16.02 15.03
N GLU A 210 16.11 16.66 15.69
CA GLU A 210 16.85 16.00 16.74
C GLU A 210 15.82 15.30 17.59
N LEU A 211 15.43 14.07 17.14
CA LEU A 211 14.52 13.24 17.92
C LEU A 211 15.16 13.22 19.29
N ASN A 212 14.51 13.83 20.26
CA ASN A 212 14.98 13.72 21.64
C ASN A 212 15.02 12.23 21.98
N ASP A 213 15.76 11.84 22.97
CA ASP A 213 15.97 10.43 23.29
C ASP A 213 14.66 9.68 23.57
N VAL A 214 13.62 10.39 24.03
CA VAL A 214 12.26 9.86 24.23
C VAL A 214 11.65 9.44 22.91
N SER A 215 11.67 10.30 21.88
CA SER A 215 11.10 9.98 20.57
C SER A 215 11.87 8.87 19.85
N LYS A 216 13.21 8.86 19.98
CA LYS A 216 14.05 7.74 19.50
C LYS A 216 13.67 6.44 20.20
N TYR A 217 13.51 6.46 21.52
CA TYR A 217 13.11 5.30 22.30
C TYR A 217 11.76 4.74 21.81
N GLN A 218 10.75 5.60 21.67
CA GLN A 218 9.42 5.21 21.24
C GLN A 218 9.42 4.60 19.83
N LEU A 219 10.19 5.18 18.88
CA LEU A 219 10.35 4.63 17.55
C LEU A 219 11.05 3.27 17.57
N VAL A 220 12.12 3.12 18.35
CA VAL A 220 12.83 1.85 18.50
C VAL A 220 11.93 0.79 19.13
N GLU A 221 11.16 1.14 20.15
CA GLU A 221 10.20 0.23 20.81
C GLU A 221 9.11 -0.23 19.83
N PHE A 222 8.56 0.72 19.05
CA PHE A 222 7.59 0.42 18.01
C PHE A 222 8.17 -0.53 16.94
N VAL A 223 9.36 -0.22 16.42
CA VAL A 223 10.02 -1.09 15.43
C VAL A 223 10.28 -2.48 16.02
N ALA A 224 10.74 -2.59 17.26
CA ALA A 224 10.94 -3.89 17.92
C ALA A 224 9.61 -4.67 18.05
N LEU A 225 8.50 -3.98 18.31
CA LEU A 225 7.16 -4.59 18.34
C LEU A 225 6.75 -5.10 16.95
N THR A 226 6.97 -4.31 15.89
CA THR A 226 6.68 -4.76 14.52
C THR A 226 7.52 -5.98 14.11
N PHE A 227 8.78 -6.02 14.50
CA PHE A 227 9.63 -7.21 14.28
C PHE A 227 9.13 -8.44 15.02
N SER A 228 8.67 -8.28 16.27
CA SER A 228 8.06 -9.37 17.05
C SER A 228 6.76 -9.87 16.38
N THR A 229 5.94 -8.96 15.88
CA THR A 229 4.71 -9.27 15.14
C THR A 229 5.01 -10.05 13.87
N MET A 230 5.96 -9.59 13.08
CA MET A 230 6.33 -10.26 11.83
C MET A 230 6.96 -11.64 12.08
N SER A 231 7.76 -11.80 13.13
CA SER A 231 8.31 -13.12 13.48
C SER A 231 7.21 -14.11 13.83
N ALA A 232 6.18 -13.68 14.56
CA ALA A 232 5.01 -14.51 14.85
C ALA A 232 4.22 -14.86 13.57
N ALA A 233 4.05 -13.91 12.66
CA ALA A 233 3.35 -14.13 11.39
C ALA A 233 4.04 -15.18 10.50
N TYR A 234 5.36 -15.29 10.61
CA TYR A 234 6.15 -16.31 9.91
C TYR A 234 6.30 -17.64 10.69
N GLY A 235 5.62 -17.79 11.82
CA GLY A 235 5.61 -19.02 12.62
C GLY A 235 6.81 -19.20 13.56
N ASP A 236 7.68 -18.19 13.70
CA ASP A 236 8.86 -18.22 14.57
C ASP A 236 8.85 -16.99 15.49
N PHE A 237 7.95 -17.03 16.48
CA PHE A 237 7.79 -15.89 17.39
C PHE A 237 9.08 -15.61 18.18
N THR A 238 9.68 -14.49 17.88
CA THR A 238 10.80 -13.92 18.63
C THR A 238 10.37 -12.63 19.30
N ASN A 239 10.36 -12.61 20.63
CA ASN A 239 10.06 -11.41 21.38
C ASN A 239 11.32 -10.55 21.53
N PHE A 240 11.28 -9.36 20.98
CA PHE A 240 12.39 -8.39 21.04
C PHE A 240 12.26 -7.37 22.17
N LEU A 241 11.15 -7.34 22.93
CA LEU A 241 10.90 -6.28 23.91
C LEU A 241 10.85 -6.76 25.36
N THR A 242 10.27 -7.92 25.59
CA THR A 242 9.97 -8.41 26.95
C THR A 242 10.18 -9.92 27.06
N LYS A 243 9.92 -10.49 28.24
CA LYS A 243 9.93 -11.93 28.47
C LYS A 243 8.59 -12.61 28.16
N GLN A 244 7.65 -11.94 27.51
CA GLN A 244 6.36 -12.52 27.17
C GLN A 244 6.52 -13.68 26.19
N SER A 245 5.76 -14.75 26.42
CA SER A 245 5.90 -16.01 25.69
C SER A 245 5.19 -16.04 24.34
N ASN A 246 4.28 -15.10 24.09
CA ASN A 246 3.53 -15.01 22.84
C ASN A 246 3.19 -13.56 22.46
N LEU A 247 2.81 -13.37 21.20
CA LEU A 247 2.52 -12.06 20.64
C LEU A 247 1.32 -11.37 21.30
N GLN A 248 0.25 -12.12 21.61
CA GLN A 248 -0.94 -11.56 22.27
C GLN A 248 -0.59 -10.93 23.62
N ALA A 249 0.16 -11.65 24.46
CA ALA A 249 0.60 -11.14 25.75
C ALA A 249 1.53 -9.92 25.61
N LEU A 250 2.39 -9.93 24.58
CA LEU A 250 3.27 -8.80 24.28
C LEU A 250 2.45 -7.55 23.93
N ILE A 251 1.53 -7.63 22.97
CA ILE A 251 0.70 -6.49 22.54
C ILE A 251 -0.16 -6.00 23.70
N ASN A 252 -0.81 -6.89 24.43
CA ASN A 252 -1.65 -6.55 25.57
C ASN A 252 -0.86 -5.85 26.71
N SER A 253 0.43 -6.14 26.84
CA SER A 253 1.29 -5.49 27.84
C SER A 253 1.80 -4.11 27.37
N LYS A 254 1.93 -3.88 26.07
CA LYS A 254 2.54 -2.69 25.50
C LYS A 254 1.53 -1.64 25.02
N MET A 255 0.41 -2.05 24.45
CA MET A 255 -0.60 -1.13 23.91
C MET A 255 -1.29 -0.25 24.95
N PRO A 256 -1.49 -0.67 26.22
CA PRO A 256 -2.02 0.23 27.24
C PRO A 256 -1.08 1.38 27.64
N SER A 257 0.21 1.30 27.28
CA SER A 257 1.15 2.39 27.56
C SER A 257 0.85 3.59 26.64
N ASN A 258 0.77 4.79 27.19
CA ASN A 258 0.52 6.01 26.42
C ASN A 258 1.57 6.25 25.32
N ASP A 259 2.76 5.66 25.47
CA ASP A 259 3.88 5.87 24.55
C ASP A 259 3.69 5.22 23.18
N LEU A 260 2.92 4.11 23.09
CA LEU A 260 2.69 3.38 21.86
C LEU A 260 1.28 3.57 21.27
N CYS A 261 0.39 4.28 21.94
CA CYS A 261 -0.99 4.47 21.49
C CYS A 261 -1.07 5.11 20.10
N ARG A 262 -0.15 6.02 19.76
CA ARG A 262 -0.05 6.69 18.46
C ARG A 262 0.25 5.76 17.30
N PHE A 263 0.86 4.60 17.56
CA PHE A 263 1.21 3.60 16.56
C PHE A 263 0.14 2.50 16.40
N SER A 264 -0.94 2.58 17.18
CA SER A 264 -2.00 1.56 17.14
C SER A 264 -2.64 1.35 15.76
N PRO A 265 -2.90 2.38 14.92
CA PRO A 265 -3.43 2.19 13.57
C PRO A 265 -2.47 1.42 12.66
N ILE A 266 -1.17 1.69 12.80
CA ILE A 266 -0.11 1.04 12.01
C ILE A 266 0.00 -0.44 12.43
N LEU A 267 0.01 -0.70 13.73
CA LEU A 267 0.05 -2.06 14.26
C LEU A 267 -1.21 -2.84 13.86
N ARG A 268 -2.38 -2.21 13.90
CA ARG A 268 -3.63 -2.83 13.43
C ARG A 268 -3.53 -3.25 11.98
N HIS A 269 -3.09 -2.34 11.11
CA HIS A 269 -2.91 -2.64 9.68
C HIS A 269 -1.89 -3.75 9.45
N LEU A 270 -0.79 -3.76 10.18
CA LEU A 270 0.22 -4.83 10.13
C LEU A 270 -0.39 -6.19 10.50
N LEU A 271 -1.17 -6.25 11.58
CA LEU A 271 -1.83 -7.49 12.01
C LEU A 271 -2.87 -7.95 10.98
N ASP A 272 -3.71 -7.05 10.48
CA ASP A 272 -4.79 -7.34 9.53
C ASP A 272 -4.26 -7.93 8.20
N ASN A 273 -3.04 -7.54 7.80
CA ASN A 273 -2.41 -7.98 6.56
C ASN A 273 -1.36 -9.09 6.76
N THR A 274 -1.39 -9.79 7.87
CA THR A 274 -0.48 -10.91 8.17
C THR A 274 -1.23 -12.17 8.64
N ALA A 275 -0.53 -13.29 8.72
CA ALA A 275 -1.10 -14.57 9.17
C ALA A 275 -1.61 -14.57 10.62
N VAL A 276 -1.36 -13.49 11.37
CA VAL A 276 -1.81 -13.33 12.77
C VAL A 276 -3.03 -12.43 12.94
N ASN A 277 -3.76 -12.14 11.84
CA ASN A 277 -4.95 -11.29 11.83
C ASN A 277 -6.06 -11.76 12.78
N HIS A 278 -6.17 -13.06 13.04
CA HIS A 278 -7.11 -13.64 13.99
C HIS A 278 -6.99 -13.07 15.41
N LEU A 279 -5.84 -12.48 15.77
CA LEU A 279 -5.65 -11.82 17.07
C LEU A 279 -6.51 -10.56 17.22
N LEU A 280 -6.91 -9.92 16.11
CA LEU A 280 -7.76 -8.72 16.13
C LEU A 280 -9.20 -9.02 16.55
N GLU A 281 -9.67 -10.25 16.41
CA GLU A 281 -11.01 -10.68 16.86
C GLU A 281 -11.09 -10.83 18.40
N GLY A 282 -9.94 -10.78 19.10
CA GLY A 282 -9.84 -10.99 20.53
C GLY A 282 -9.46 -9.75 21.33
N THR A 283 -8.85 -9.96 22.50
CA THR A 283 -8.41 -8.89 23.41
C THR A 283 -7.41 -7.93 22.78
N VAL A 284 -6.62 -8.38 21.82
CA VAL A 284 -5.65 -7.54 21.09
C VAL A 284 -6.37 -6.41 20.35
N GLY A 285 -7.44 -6.72 19.60
CA GLY A 285 -8.24 -5.71 18.92
C GLY A 285 -8.81 -4.68 19.87
N VAL A 286 -9.38 -5.14 20.99
CA VAL A 286 -9.93 -4.26 22.03
C VAL A 286 -8.85 -3.33 22.62
N HIS A 287 -7.65 -3.83 22.88
CA HIS A 287 -6.54 -3.03 23.41
C HIS A 287 -6.03 -2.02 22.38
N ILE A 288 -5.93 -2.39 21.11
CA ILE A 288 -5.55 -1.50 20.02
C ILE A 288 -6.58 -0.38 19.85
N ASP A 289 -7.87 -0.71 19.85
CA ASP A 289 -8.97 0.27 19.71
C ASP A 289 -8.99 1.24 20.91
N ARG A 290 -8.78 0.72 22.12
CA ARG A 290 -8.69 1.55 23.33
C ARG A 290 -7.45 2.45 23.31
N ALA A 291 -6.30 1.92 22.89
CA ALA A 291 -5.07 2.69 22.78
C ALA A 291 -5.26 3.88 21.84
N PHE A 292 -5.95 3.66 20.76
CA PHE A 292 -6.25 4.74 19.82
C PHE A 292 -7.28 5.74 20.38
N ALA A 293 -8.32 5.29 21.06
CA ALA A 293 -9.32 6.18 21.66
C ALA A 293 -8.70 7.10 22.75
N ASN A 294 -7.59 6.65 23.36
CA ASN A 294 -6.83 7.42 24.36
C ASN A 294 -5.76 8.32 23.73
N ALA A 295 -5.48 8.16 22.41
CA ALA A 295 -4.54 9.01 21.73
C ALA A 295 -5.15 10.41 21.53
N ASP A 296 -4.42 11.47 21.90
CA ASP A 296 -4.76 12.85 21.57
C ASP A 296 -4.99 13.02 20.07
N GLY A 297 -5.81 14.00 19.66
CA GLY A 297 -5.99 14.33 18.25
C GLY A 297 -4.69 14.60 17.46
N ASN A 298 -3.63 15.07 18.16
CA ASN A 298 -2.28 15.24 17.62
C ASN A 298 -1.50 13.94 17.47
N ALA A 299 -1.91 12.85 18.13
CA ALA A 299 -1.21 11.56 18.05
C ALA A 299 -1.23 10.95 16.64
N PHE A 300 -2.17 11.37 15.81
CA PHE A 300 -2.21 10.94 14.40
C PHE A 300 -1.09 11.61 13.59
N LEU A 301 -0.82 12.88 13.80
CA LEU A 301 0.27 13.63 13.15
C LEU A 301 1.65 13.16 13.64
N GLU A 302 1.80 12.91 14.94
CA GLU A 302 3.03 12.35 15.51
C GLU A 302 3.25 10.89 15.12
N GLY A 303 2.21 10.16 14.76
CA GLY A 303 2.26 8.83 14.14
C GLY A 303 2.84 8.84 12.73
N GLU A 304 3.01 10.01 12.08
CA GLU A 304 3.59 10.10 10.74
C GLU A 304 4.98 9.47 10.66
N CYS A 305 5.83 9.70 11.64
CA CYS A 305 7.15 9.05 11.73
C CYS A 305 7.03 7.51 11.78
N GLY A 306 6.01 7.01 12.46
CA GLY A 306 5.71 5.57 12.52
C GLY A 306 5.25 5.01 11.18
N TRP A 307 4.42 5.75 10.44
CA TRP A 307 4.00 5.36 9.09
C TRP A 307 5.18 5.30 8.13
N ASP A 308 6.00 6.36 8.09
CA ASP A 308 7.19 6.42 7.24
C ASP A 308 8.15 5.26 7.56
N ALA A 309 8.35 4.96 8.83
CA ALA A 309 9.15 3.82 9.26
C ALA A 309 8.53 2.48 8.83
N ALA A 310 7.21 2.33 8.96
CA ALA A 310 6.51 1.10 8.55
C ALA A 310 6.55 0.91 7.03
N GLU A 311 6.35 1.96 6.24
CA GLU A 311 6.46 1.94 4.78
C GLU A 311 7.88 1.57 4.33
N ALA A 312 8.90 2.12 4.97
CA ALA A 312 10.29 1.80 4.64
C ALA A 312 10.68 0.37 5.03
N LEU A 313 10.24 -0.10 6.20
CA LEU A 313 10.63 -1.40 6.73
C LEU A 313 9.78 -2.55 6.16
N TYR A 314 8.52 -2.29 5.83
CA TYR A 314 7.55 -3.29 5.36
C TYR A 314 6.79 -2.81 4.12
N PRO A 315 7.50 -2.39 3.04
CA PRO A 315 6.86 -1.84 1.83
C PRO A 315 5.95 -2.85 1.13
N GLU A 316 6.09 -4.15 1.42
CA GLU A 316 5.19 -5.21 0.94
C GLU A 316 3.80 -5.18 1.61
N ILE A 317 3.68 -4.52 2.78
CA ILE A 317 2.43 -4.38 3.55
C ILE A 317 1.93 -2.94 3.49
N PHE A 318 2.85 -1.99 3.59
CA PHE A 318 2.60 -0.55 3.58
C PHE A 318 3.09 0.03 2.24
N ASP A 319 2.40 -0.28 1.15
CA ASP A 319 2.67 0.42 -0.11
C ASP A 319 2.22 1.88 0.00
N GLY A 320 2.84 2.79 -0.76
CA GLY A 320 2.62 4.25 -0.62
C GLY A 320 1.17 4.72 -0.85
N ILE A 321 0.25 3.80 -1.16
CA ILE A 321 -1.19 4.03 -1.30
C ILE A 321 -1.92 3.68 -0.01
N THR A 322 -1.35 2.77 0.79
CA THR A 322 -2.00 2.21 1.98
C THR A 322 -2.43 3.30 2.95
N ARG A 323 -1.56 4.28 3.21
CA ARG A 323 -1.85 5.40 4.11
C ARG A 323 -3.01 6.25 3.61
N THR A 324 -2.95 6.68 2.36
CA THR A 324 -4.00 7.48 1.72
C THR A 324 -5.31 6.70 1.64
N ASN A 325 -5.25 5.42 1.29
CA ASN A 325 -6.42 4.56 1.22
C ASN A 325 -7.05 4.31 2.60
N LEU A 326 -6.25 4.10 3.64
CA LEU A 326 -6.76 3.94 5.01
C LEU A 326 -7.42 5.22 5.51
N GLN A 327 -6.93 6.39 5.11
CA GLN A 327 -7.53 7.68 5.41
C GLN A 327 -8.84 7.90 4.64
N GLN A 328 -8.87 7.56 3.35
CA GLN A 328 -10.02 7.85 2.47
C GLN A 328 -11.14 6.80 2.54
N ILE A 329 -10.82 5.53 2.77
CA ILE A 329 -11.80 4.43 2.72
C ILE A 329 -12.51 4.24 4.07
N GLY A 330 -12.18 5.02 5.10
CA GLY A 330 -12.79 4.89 6.42
C GLY A 330 -12.50 3.52 7.08
N THR A 331 -11.50 2.79 6.62
CA THR A 331 -11.01 1.56 7.30
C THR A 331 -10.19 1.88 8.53
N LEU A 332 -9.89 3.14 8.77
CA LEU A 332 -9.64 3.62 10.12
C LEU A 332 -10.93 3.43 10.91
N PRO A 333 -10.87 2.95 12.16
CA PRO A 333 -12.06 2.77 13.00
C PRO A 333 -12.94 4.04 13.00
N ALA A 334 -14.24 3.89 13.12
CA ALA A 334 -15.20 4.99 13.03
C ALA A 334 -14.92 6.19 13.96
N TRP A 335 -14.11 6.01 14.98
CA TRP A 335 -13.63 7.07 15.89
C TRP A 335 -12.48 7.94 15.33
N ALA A 336 -11.79 7.54 14.26
CA ALA A 336 -10.85 8.42 13.55
C ALA A 336 -11.58 9.45 12.65
N THR A 337 -12.86 9.23 12.37
CA THR A 337 -13.71 10.06 11.51
C THR A 337 -14.32 11.30 12.18
N PRO A 338 -14.59 11.38 13.52
CA PRO A 338 -15.31 12.51 14.10
C PRO A 338 -14.60 13.86 13.97
N GLN A 339 -13.28 13.91 13.96
CA GLN A 339 -12.55 15.16 13.88
C GLN A 339 -12.49 15.75 12.47
N GLN A 340 -12.47 14.92 11.44
CA GLN A 340 -12.62 15.40 10.04
C GLN A 340 -14.03 15.93 9.78
N THR A 341 -15.06 15.30 10.34
CA THR A 341 -16.44 15.77 10.22
C THR A 341 -16.65 17.11 10.95
N LEU A 342 -16.00 17.32 12.09
CA LEU A 342 -16.04 18.61 12.81
C LEU A 342 -15.28 19.72 12.07
N ALA A 343 -14.12 19.42 11.50
CA ALA A 343 -13.37 20.40 10.71
C ALA A 343 -14.15 20.78 9.43
N THR A 344 -14.75 19.80 8.76
CA THR A 344 -15.56 20.03 7.54
C THR A 344 -16.87 20.75 7.88
N GLN A 345 -17.50 20.49 9.04
CA GLN A 345 -18.65 21.22 9.51
C GLN A 345 -18.32 22.67 9.91
N LEU A 346 -17.18 22.90 10.60
CA LEU A 346 -16.71 24.23 10.93
C LEU A 346 -16.35 25.06 9.68
N GLU A 347 -15.79 24.43 8.64
CA GLU A 347 -15.55 25.10 7.35
C GLU A 347 -16.87 25.39 6.61
N SER A 348 -17.85 24.51 6.66
CA SER A 348 -19.19 24.77 6.07
C SER A 348 -19.95 25.86 6.79
N ASP A 349 -19.83 25.94 8.11
CA ASP A 349 -20.48 26.97 8.95
C ASP A 349 -19.82 28.36 8.79
N LEU A 350 -18.55 28.40 8.41
CA LEU A 350 -17.81 29.66 8.11
C LEU A 350 -18.10 30.21 6.70
N HIS A 351 -18.75 29.44 5.83
CA HIS A 351 -19.09 29.82 4.46
C HIS A 351 -20.59 29.97 4.21
N MET A 352 -21.42 30.06 5.25
CA MET A 352 -22.82 30.46 5.10
C MET A 352 -22.90 32.01 5.06
N PRO A 353 -23.58 32.59 4.05
CA PRO A 353 -23.68 34.03 3.79
C PRO A 353 -24.45 34.78 4.86
#